data_9073c45287c7b0a45f4726455ce1531b
#
_entry.id   9073c45287c7b0a45f4726455ce1531b
#
_cell.length_a   1.000
_cell.length_b   1.000
_cell.length_c   1.000
_cell.angle_alpha   90.00
_cell.angle_beta   90.00
_cell.angle_gamma   90.00
#
_symmetry.space_group_name_H-M   'P 1'
#
loop_
_entity.id
_entity.type
_entity.pdbx_description
1 polymer ?
#
loop_
_entity_poly.entity_id
_entity_poly.type
_entity_poly.pdbx_seq_one_letter_code
_entity_poly.pdbx_strand_id
1 'polypeptide(L)'
;VAQAVDKLTQAMWHKDIAQLQALTAGNLTYGHSSGNIQDKQAFIADIETGKSAFNDLKMLNQKITMSGDVALVRNHFSAQAVNSGKVVPTEIENFQIWQKQNGQWLLIGRQAFRF
;
A
#
# COMPACT_ATOMS: atom_id res chain seq x y z
N VAL A 1 -12.77 1.05 7.11
CA VAL A 1 -11.47 1.25 6.43
C VAL A 1 -10.50 0.08 6.65
N ALA A 2 -10.60 -0.62 7.77
CA ALA A 2 -9.74 -1.79 8.03
C ALA A 2 -9.87 -2.86 6.93
N GLN A 3 -11.09 -3.09 6.44
CA GLN A 3 -11.30 -4.01 5.32
C GLN A 3 -10.64 -3.53 4.04
N ALA A 4 -10.66 -2.22 3.78
CA ALA A 4 -10.00 -1.65 2.59
C ALA A 4 -8.48 -1.82 2.67
N VAL A 5 -7.89 -1.61 3.84
CA VAL A 5 -6.45 -1.84 4.07
C VAL A 5 -6.10 -3.31 3.81
N ASP A 6 -6.92 -4.24 4.31
CA ASP A 6 -6.70 -5.67 4.11
C ASP A 6 -6.81 -6.05 2.64
N LYS A 7 -7.83 -5.54 1.95
CA LYS A 7 -8.00 -5.79 0.51
C LYS A 7 -6.81 -5.27 -0.30
N LEU A 8 -6.29 -4.09 0.05
CA LEU A 8 -5.09 -3.54 -0.61
C LEU A 8 -3.88 -4.45 -0.39
N THR A 9 -3.69 -4.90 0.85
CA THR A 9 -2.58 -5.80 1.20
C THR A 9 -2.64 -7.09 0.40
N GLN A 10 -3.80 -7.72 0.34
CA GLN A 10 -4.02 -8.94 -0.44
C GLN A 10 -3.79 -8.70 -1.94
N ALA A 11 -4.29 -7.57 -2.46
CA ALA A 11 -4.13 -7.23 -3.88
C ALA A 11 -2.65 -7.01 -4.24
N MET A 12 -1.88 -6.39 -3.36
CA MET A 12 -0.44 -6.22 -3.55
C MET A 12 0.28 -7.57 -3.54
N TRP A 13 -0.09 -8.46 -2.62
CA TRP A 13 0.53 -9.78 -2.50
C TRP A 13 0.22 -10.65 -3.70
N HIS A 14 -1.04 -10.70 -4.12
CA HIS A 14 -1.51 -11.62 -5.17
C HIS A 14 -1.58 -10.99 -6.56
N LYS A 15 -1.12 -9.75 -6.72
CA LYS A 15 -1.13 -9.00 -7.99
C LYS A 15 -2.54 -8.88 -8.58
N ASP A 16 -3.52 -8.59 -7.75
CA ASP A 16 -4.88 -8.33 -8.19
C ASP A 16 -5.00 -6.88 -8.70
N ILE A 17 -4.71 -6.69 -9.96
CA ILE A 17 -4.62 -5.36 -10.58
C ILE A 17 -5.98 -4.65 -10.58
N ALA A 18 -7.06 -5.37 -10.85
CA ALA A 18 -8.40 -4.80 -10.82
C ALA A 18 -8.74 -4.22 -9.43
N GLN A 19 -8.36 -4.94 -8.37
CA GLN A 19 -8.60 -4.49 -6.99
C GLN A 19 -7.69 -3.30 -6.64
N LEU A 20 -6.45 -3.29 -7.10
CA LEU A 20 -5.55 -2.15 -6.91
C LEU A 20 -6.12 -0.90 -7.58
N GLN A 21 -6.68 -1.03 -8.78
CA GLN A 21 -7.33 0.08 -9.48
C GLN A 21 -8.53 0.59 -8.69
N ALA A 22 -9.33 -0.32 -8.12
CA ALA A 22 -10.55 0.03 -7.39
C ALA A 22 -10.27 0.70 -6.03
N LEU A 23 -9.15 0.37 -5.39
CA LEU A 23 -8.82 0.83 -4.04
C LEU A 23 -7.99 2.11 -3.99
N THR A 24 -7.49 2.59 -5.13
CA THR A 24 -6.60 3.76 -5.17
C THR A 24 -7.26 4.92 -5.90
N ALA A 25 -7.10 6.12 -5.34
CA ALA A 25 -7.60 7.35 -5.96
C ALA A 25 -6.73 7.75 -7.16
N GLY A 26 -7.32 8.48 -8.12
CA GLY A 26 -6.59 8.93 -9.28
C GLY A 26 -5.42 9.86 -8.94
N ASN A 27 -5.50 10.54 -7.80
CA ASN A 27 -4.46 11.48 -7.34
C ASN A 27 -3.58 10.87 -6.24
N LEU A 28 -3.47 9.55 -6.16
CA LEU A 28 -2.61 8.87 -5.20
C LEU A 28 -1.18 9.39 -5.28
N THR A 29 -0.59 9.64 -4.11
CA THR A 29 0.85 9.89 -3.98
C THR A 29 1.43 8.83 -3.04
N TYR A 30 2.46 8.16 -3.49
CA TYR A 30 3.08 7.04 -2.78
C TYR A 30 4.58 7.31 -2.62
N GLY A 31 5.01 7.52 -1.38
CA GLY A 31 6.44 7.69 -1.06
C GLY A 31 7.05 6.37 -0.58
N HIS A 32 8.10 5.94 -1.26
CA HIS A 32 8.88 4.76 -0.87
C HIS A 32 9.92 5.12 0.19
N SER A 33 10.37 4.11 0.93
CA SER A 33 11.43 4.29 1.94
C SER A 33 12.76 4.76 1.33
N SER A 34 12.95 4.56 0.03
CA SER A 34 14.11 5.05 -0.72
C SER A 34 14.04 6.54 -1.06
N GLY A 35 12.89 7.19 -0.85
CA GLY A 35 12.65 8.57 -1.24
C GLY A 35 11.99 8.73 -2.61
N ASN A 36 11.82 7.65 -3.36
CA ASN A 36 11.13 7.69 -4.65
C ASN A 36 9.63 7.90 -4.42
N ILE A 37 9.03 8.82 -5.19
CA ILE A 37 7.60 9.12 -5.10
C ILE A 37 6.93 8.70 -6.40
N GLN A 38 5.85 7.92 -6.26
CA GLN A 38 5.09 7.38 -7.39
C GLN A 38 3.66 7.88 -7.38
N ASP A 39 3.07 8.01 -8.56
CA ASP A 39 1.63 8.17 -8.74
C ASP A 39 0.94 6.79 -8.82
N LYS A 40 -0.38 6.81 -9.00
CA LYS A 40 -1.18 5.59 -9.10
C LYS A 40 -0.69 4.66 -10.21
N GLN A 41 -0.41 5.19 -11.39
CA GLN A 41 0.01 4.39 -12.55
C GLN A 41 1.34 3.71 -12.29
N ALA A 42 2.32 4.44 -11.76
CA ALA A 42 3.64 3.89 -11.46
C ALA A 42 3.58 2.82 -10.36
N PHE A 43 2.78 3.06 -9.31
CA PHE A 43 2.58 2.10 -8.24
C PHE A 43 2.01 0.77 -8.76
N ILE A 44 0.94 0.84 -9.55
CA ILE A 44 0.28 -0.36 -10.08
C ILE A 44 1.17 -1.05 -11.11
N ALA A 45 1.84 -0.30 -11.97
CA ALA A 45 2.73 -0.86 -13.00
C ALA A 45 3.88 -1.67 -12.38
N ASP A 46 4.45 -1.21 -11.27
CA ASP A 46 5.52 -1.93 -10.59
C ASP A 46 5.05 -3.29 -10.07
N ILE A 47 3.82 -3.38 -9.61
CA ILE A 47 3.24 -4.65 -9.15
C ILE A 47 2.89 -5.54 -10.34
N GLU A 48 2.26 -4.97 -11.37
CA GLU A 48 1.84 -5.72 -12.56
C GLU A 48 3.02 -6.34 -13.30
N THR A 49 4.11 -5.61 -13.45
CA THR A 49 5.31 -6.09 -14.16
C THR A 49 6.19 -7.00 -13.31
N GLY A 50 5.89 -7.14 -12.01
CA GLY A 50 6.70 -7.94 -11.09
C GLY A 50 7.95 -7.24 -10.58
N LYS A 51 8.13 -5.96 -10.87
CA LYS A 51 9.22 -5.16 -10.32
C LYS A 51 9.10 -5.03 -8.79
N SER A 52 7.85 -4.95 -8.30
CA SER A 52 7.53 -5.05 -6.88
C SER A 52 6.72 -6.33 -6.67
N ALA A 53 7.33 -7.34 -6.08
CA ALA A 53 6.68 -8.60 -5.75
C ALA A 53 6.94 -8.94 -4.27
N PHE A 54 5.97 -9.58 -3.63
CA PHE A 54 6.03 -9.88 -2.20
C PHE A 54 5.61 -11.31 -1.91
N ASN A 55 6.25 -11.91 -0.91
CA ASN A 55 5.79 -13.13 -0.25
C ASN A 55 5.53 -12.82 1.21
N ASP A 56 4.56 -13.49 1.82
CA ASP A 56 4.23 -13.34 3.24
C ASP A 56 4.02 -11.89 3.67
N LEU A 57 3.30 -11.13 2.85
CA LEU A 57 3.02 -9.72 3.13
C LEU A 57 2.04 -9.61 4.29
N LYS A 58 2.45 -8.89 5.35
CA LYS A 58 1.63 -8.66 6.55
C LYS A 58 1.69 -7.19 6.95
N MET A 59 0.57 -6.69 7.43
CA MET A 59 0.49 -5.38 8.09
C MET A 59 0.28 -5.63 9.58
N LEU A 60 1.27 -5.23 10.39
CA LEU A 60 1.30 -5.50 11.83
C LEU A 60 1.10 -4.22 12.62
N ASN A 61 0.64 -4.34 13.87
CA ASN A 61 0.52 -3.22 14.81
C ASN A 61 -0.30 -2.06 14.23
N GLN A 62 -1.40 -2.38 13.55
CA GLN A 62 -2.20 -1.38 12.85
C GLN A 62 -2.97 -0.49 13.81
N LYS A 63 -2.87 0.82 13.58
CA LYS A 63 -3.63 1.84 14.30
C LYS A 63 -4.35 2.71 13.30
N ILE A 64 -5.67 2.88 13.49
CA ILE A 64 -6.52 3.69 12.63
C ILE A 64 -7.08 4.85 13.41
N THR A 65 -6.92 6.06 12.89
CA THR A 65 -7.50 7.28 13.45
C THR A 65 -8.46 7.87 12.42
N MET A 66 -9.71 8.04 12.82
CA MET A 66 -10.75 8.57 11.94
C MET A 66 -10.87 10.08 12.08
N SER A 67 -11.07 10.76 10.94
CA SER A 67 -11.34 12.19 10.89
C SER A 67 -12.35 12.46 9.77
N GLY A 68 -13.66 12.37 10.09
CA GLY A 68 -14.73 12.48 9.09
C GLY A 68 -14.59 11.44 7.99
N ASP A 69 -14.47 11.89 6.75
CA ASP A 69 -14.31 11.02 5.57
C ASP A 69 -12.86 10.65 5.31
N VAL A 70 -11.96 10.91 6.26
CA VAL A 70 -10.54 10.60 6.15
C VAL A 70 -10.15 9.64 7.28
N ALA A 71 -9.35 8.64 6.93
CA ALA A 71 -8.75 7.72 7.89
C ALA A 71 -7.24 7.79 7.78
N LEU A 72 -6.58 7.93 8.93
CA LEU A 72 -5.13 7.92 9.05
C LEU A 72 -4.73 6.55 9.59
N VAL A 73 -3.95 5.80 8.83
CA VAL A 73 -3.59 4.42 9.16
C VAL A 73 -2.09 4.30 9.29
N ARG A 74 -1.65 3.80 10.44
CA ARG A 74 -0.25 3.46 10.66
C ARG A 74 -0.13 1.97 10.89
N ASN A 75 0.85 1.37 10.26
CA ASN A 75 1.14 -0.05 10.47
C ASN A 75 2.60 -0.35 10.15
N HIS A 76 3.04 -1.54 10.55
CA HIS A 76 4.34 -2.07 10.20
C HIS A 76 4.18 -3.05 9.03
N PHE A 77 4.84 -2.74 7.93
CA PHE A 77 4.85 -3.57 6.72
C PHE A 77 5.96 -4.61 6.87
N SER A 78 5.58 -5.87 6.88
CA SER A 78 6.50 -6.99 6.98
C SER A 78 6.29 -7.91 5.79
N ALA A 79 7.32 -8.14 5.01
CA ALA A 79 7.23 -8.97 3.82
C ALA A 79 8.57 -9.57 3.44
N GLN A 80 8.50 -10.61 2.61
CA GLN A 80 9.63 -11.10 1.85
C GLN A 80 9.52 -10.45 0.47
N ALA A 81 10.33 -9.43 0.19
CA ALA A 81 10.34 -8.80 -1.12
C ALA A 81 11.14 -9.66 -2.11
N VAL A 82 10.61 -9.81 -3.31
CA VAL A 82 11.30 -10.54 -4.37
C VAL A 82 11.81 -9.53 -5.39
N ASN A 83 13.13 -9.40 -5.48
CA ASN A 83 13.81 -8.46 -6.38
C ASN A 83 14.73 -9.27 -7.30
N SER A 84 14.40 -9.30 -8.59
CA SER A 84 15.23 -9.98 -9.60
C SER A 84 15.61 -11.43 -9.19
N GLY A 85 14.63 -12.15 -8.63
CA GLY A 85 14.84 -13.53 -8.16
C GLY A 85 15.47 -13.67 -6.78
N LYS A 86 15.87 -12.57 -6.14
CA LYS A 86 16.39 -12.59 -4.78
C LYS A 86 15.26 -12.27 -3.79
N VAL A 87 15.17 -13.07 -2.72
CA VAL A 87 14.25 -12.82 -1.61
C VAL A 87 14.96 -11.98 -0.57
N VAL A 88 14.40 -10.81 -0.26
CA VAL A 88 14.95 -9.88 0.73
C VAL A 88 13.89 -9.60 1.78
N PRO A 89 14.15 -9.92 3.07
CA PRO A 89 13.24 -9.53 4.14
C PRO A 89 13.09 -8.01 4.19
N THR A 90 11.85 -7.54 4.20
CA THR A 90 11.54 -6.10 4.17
C THR A 90 10.69 -5.75 5.37
N GLU A 91 11.19 -4.84 6.21
CA GLU A 91 10.51 -4.34 7.39
C GLU A 91 10.50 -2.81 7.31
N ILE A 92 9.34 -2.23 7.09
CA ILE A 92 9.18 -0.78 6.99
C ILE A 92 7.95 -0.31 7.73
N GLU A 93 7.97 0.94 8.17
CA GLU A 93 6.80 1.57 8.74
C GLU A 93 5.99 2.24 7.62
N ASN A 94 4.69 2.17 7.74
CA ASN A 94 3.75 2.72 6.77
C ASN A 94 2.83 3.75 7.42
N PHE A 95 2.62 4.84 6.69
CA PHE A 95 1.56 5.78 6.97
C PHE A 95 0.68 5.87 5.74
N GLN A 96 -0.62 5.56 5.89
CA GLN A 96 -1.58 5.60 4.80
C GLN A 96 -2.67 6.60 5.11
N ILE A 97 -3.11 7.31 4.09
CA ILE A 97 -4.24 8.24 4.17
C ILE A 97 -5.32 7.72 3.21
N TRP A 98 -6.48 7.40 3.77
CA TRP A 98 -7.63 6.91 3.05
C TRP A 98 -8.74 7.96 3.10
N GLN A 99 -9.44 8.14 2.00
CA GLN A 99 -10.57 9.06 1.91
C GLN A 99 -11.79 8.34 1.40
N LYS A 100 -12.94 8.56 2.05
CA LYS A 100 -14.20 8.00 1.61
C LYS A 100 -14.76 8.86 0.47
N GLN A 101 -14.92 8.27 -0.70
CA GLN A 101 -15.46 8.92 -1.88
C GLN A 101 -16.60 8.07 -2.43
N ASN A 102 -17.78 8.65 -2.56
CA ASN A 102 -18.97 7.97 -3.07
C ASN A 102 -19.25 6.63 -2.34
N GLY A 103 -19.08 6.63 -1.01
CA GLY A 103 -19.32 5.45 -0.18
C GLY A 103 -18.19 4.43 -0.17
N GLN A 104 -17.08 4.69 -0.85
CA GLN A 104 -15.94 3.77 -0.91
C GLN A 104 -14.67 4.41 -0.37
N TRP A 105 -13.87 3.63 0.35
CA TRP A 105 -12.58 4.06 0.84
C TRP A 105 -11.52 3.92 -0.25
N LEU A 106 -10.84 5.02 -0.58
CA LEU A 106 -9.76 5.07 -1.57
C LEU A 106 -8.48 5.56 -0.93
N LEU A 107 -7.37 4.92 -1.27
CA LEU A 107 -6.04 5.33 -0.83
C LEU A 107 -5.62 6.58 -1.60
N ILE A 108 -5.38 7.68 -0.88
CA ILE A 108 -4.94 8.94 -1.48
C ILE A 108 -3.48 9.25 -1.18
N GLY A 109 -2.93 8.65 -0.13
CA GLY A 109 -1.53 8.88 0.24
C GLY A 109 -0.94 7.69 0.97
N ARG A 110 0.34 7.44 0.73
CA ARG A 110 1.10 6.42 1.44
C ARG A 110 2.55 6.85 1.54
N GLN A 111 3.11 6.75 2.73
CA GLN A 111 4.53 7.01 2.96
C GLN A 111 5.13 5.84 3.72
N ALA A 112 6.11 5.21 3.12
CA ALA A 112 6.92 4.18 3.75
C ALA A 112 8.21 4.81 4.27
N PHE A 113 8.68 4.35 5.42
CA PHE A 113 9.96 4.84 5.97
C PHE A 113 10.61 3.75 6.82
N ARG A 114 11.91 3.86 7.00
CA ARG A 114 12.72 2.99 7.85
C ARG A 114 13.23 3.76 9.06
N PHE A 115 13.43 3.03 10.13
CA PHE A 115 14.08 3.61 11.31
C PHE A 115 15.57 3.79 11.06
#